data_e19ba9371fc33d3ce180245abc16b8bb
#
_entry.id   e19ba9371fc33d3ce180245abc16b8bb
#
_cell.length_a   1.000
_cell.length_b   1.000
_cell.length_c   1.000
_cell.angle_alpha   90.00
_cell.angle_beta   90.00
_cell.angle_gamma   90.00
#
_symmetry.space_group_name_H-M   'P 1'
#
loop_
_entity.id
_entity.type
_entity.pdbx_description
1 polymer ?
#
loop_
_entity_poly.entity_id
_entity_poly.type
_entity_poly.pdbx_seq_one_letter_code
_entity_poly.pdbx_strand_id
1 'polypeptide(L)'
;MLALIAFLPILATLILMMVFNWPAKWSLMVSWAMAFVLGIIFFDVDLGALAAGSAYGALSAIDVILVITGAILVMNTLKASGATAAINRGFMNICPDKRVQACIIGCSFASFIEGAAGFGTPAALAGPLLVA
;
A
#
# COMPACT_ATOMS: atom_id res chain seq x y z
N MET A 1 10.90 -22.41 -15.67
CA MET A 1 10.13 -23.23 -14.71
C MET A 1 10.19 -22.65 -13.29
N LEU A 2 11.38 -22.45 -12.69
CA LEU A 2 11.51 -21.89 -11.34
C LEU A 2 10.84 -20.51 -11.15
N ALA A 3 10.90 -19.64 -12.15
CA ALA A 3 10.24 -18.34 -12.11
C ALA A 3 8.70 -18.42 -11.98
N LEU A 4 8.08 -19.41 -12.62
CA LEU A 4 6.63 -19.64 -12.50
C LEU A 4 6.26 -20.12 -11.10
N ILE A 5 7.10 -20.97 -10.49
CA ILE A 5 6.90 -21.46 -9.14
C ILE A 5 7.06 -20.30 -8.13
N ALA A 6 8.05 -19.42 -8.34
CA ALA A 6 8.23 -18.24 -7.51
C ALA A 6 7.06 -17.23 -7.58
N PHE A 7 6.33 -17.21 -8.71
CA PHE A 7 5.17 -16.35 -8.89
C PHE A 7 3.88 -16.89 -8.24
N LEU A 8 3.86 -18.18 -7.89
CA LEU A 8 2.70 -18.87 -7.36
C LEU A 8 2.14 -18.28 -6.04
N PRO A 9 2.95 -17.87 -5.05
CA PRO A 9 2.43 -17.22 -3.85
C PRO A 9 1.74 -15.88 -4.13
N ILE A 10 2.22 -15.12 -5.11
CA ILE A 10 1.62 -13.84 -5.52
C ILE A 10 0.25 -14.10 -6.17
N LEU A 11 0.18 -15.05 -7.09
CA LEU A 11 -1.08 -15.47 -7.71
C LEU A 11 -2.08 -16.00 -6.66
N ALA A 12 -1.61 -16.79 -5.70
CA ALA A 12 -2.45 -17.31 -4.63
C ALA A 12 -3.05 -16.17 -3.80
N THR A 13 -2.28 -15.14 -3.45
CA THR A 13 -2.79 -13.96 -2.76
C THR A 13 -3.90 -13.29 -3.54
N LEU A 14 -3.67 -13.03 -4.85
CA LEU A 14 -4.64 -12.37 -5.72
C LEU A 14 -5.93 -13.20 -5.85
N ILE A 15 -5.82 -14.51 -6.05
CA ILE A 15 -6.98 -15.40 -6.18
C ILE A 15 -7.76 -15.45 -4.87
N LEU A 16 -7.09 -15.60 -3.72
CA LEU A 16 -7.74 -15.62 -2.41
C LEU A 16 -8.49 -14.32 -2.11
N MET A 17 -7.91 -13.19 -2.47
CA MET A 17 -8.55 -11.88 -2.26
C MET A 17 -9.68 -11.61 -3.25
N MET A 18 -9.50 -11.92 -4.55
CA MET A 18 -10.47 -11.57 -5.58
C MET A 18 -11.60 -12.59 -5.74
N VAL A 19 -11.29 -13.88 -5.64
CA VAL A 19 -12.28 -14.97 -5.85
C VAL A 19 -12.97 -15.34 -4.55
N PHE A 20 -12.21 -15.53 -3.47
CA PHE A 20 -12.74 -15.95 -2.18
C PHE A 20 -13.15 -14.79 -1.27
N ASN A 21 -12.89 -13.53 -1.67
CA ASN A 21 -13.16 -12.33 -0.86
C ASN A 21 -12.59 -12.41 0.57
N TRP A 22 -11.47 -13.13 0.72
CA TRP A 22 -10.81 -13.24 2.02
C TRP A 22 -10.14 -11.91 2.40
N PRO A 23 -10.19 -11.53 3.69
CA PRO A 23 -9.48 -10.35 4.15
C PRO A 23 -7.97 -10.52 3.95
N ALA A 24 -7.30 -9.43 3.55
CA ALA A 24 -5.88 -9.40 3.20
C ALA A 24 -4.98 -10.07 4.25
N LYS A 25 -5.31 -9.90 5.54
CA LYS A 25 -4.54 -10.49 6.65
C LYS A 25 -4.40 -12.02 6.55
N TRP A 26 -5.46 -12.73 6.19
CA TRP A 26 -5.43 -14.20 6.05
C TRP A 26 -4.80 -14.63 4.74
N SER A 27 -5.11 -13.94 3.63
CA SER A 27 -4.51 -14.22 2.33
C SER A 27 -2.99 -14.10 2.36
N LEU A 28 -2.46 -13.05 3.00
CA LEU A 28 -1.02 -12.83 3.12
C LEU A 28 -0.34 -13.86 4.01
N MET A 29 -0.98 -14.30 5.10
CA MET A 29 -0.43 -15.38 5.94
C MET A 29 -0.32 -16.70 5.18
N VAL A 30 -1.35 -17.06 4.41
CA VAL A 30 -1.35 -18.28 3.58
C VAL A 30 -0.26 -18.20 2.50
N SER A 31 -0.13 -17.06 1.83
CA SER A 31 0.89 -16.86 0.81
C SER A 31 2.32 -16.87 1.38
N TRP A 32 2.51 -16.30 2.57
CA TRP A 32 3.79 -16.40 3.27
C TRP A 32 4.14 -17.85 3.61
N ALA A 33 3.19 -18.62 4.16
CA ALA A 33 3.40 -20.04 4.46
C ALA A 33 3.69 -20.85 3.18
N MET A 34 2.98 -20.56 2.09
CA MET A 34 3.22 -21.19 0.78
C MET A 34 4.62 -20.84 0.24
N ALA A 35 5.05 -19.57 0.32
CA ALA A 35 6.37 -19.16 -0.11
C ALA A 35 7.46 -19.84 0.73
N PHE A 36 7.25 -20.01 2.02
CA PHE A 36 8.16 -20.72 2.92
C PHE A 36 8.35 -22.18 2.52
N VAL A 37 7.25 -22.88 2.26
CA VAL A 37 7.25 -24.30 1.83
C VAL A 37 7.91 -24.46 0.45
N LEU A 38 7.58 -23.58 -0.51
CA LEU A 38 8.18 -23.62 -1.84
C LEU A 38 9.67 -23.30 -1.82
N GLY A 39 10.10 -22.41 -0.93
CA GLY A 39 11.51 -22.09 -0.71
C GLY A 39 12.34 -23.31 -0.30
N ILE A 40 11.79 -24.14 0.58
CA ILE A 40 12.46 -25.38 1.02
C ILE A 40 12.47 -26.44 -0.09
N ILE A 41 11.32 -26.67 -0.75
CA ILE A 41 11.16 -27.82 -1.67
C ILE A 41 11.82 -27.58 -3.02
N PHE A 42 11.70 -26.38 -3.59
CA PHE A 42 12.12 -26.08 -4.95
C PHE A 42 13.41 -25.26 -5.05
N PHE A 43 13.76 -24.54 -4.02
CA PHE A 43 14.90 -23.63 -4.05
C PHE A 43 16.05 -24.09 -3.12
N ASP A 44 15.90 -25.22 -2.41
CA ASP A 44 16.89 -25.76 -1.45
C ASP A 44 17.45 -24.69 -0.50
N VAL A 45 16.60 -23.71 -0.12
CA VAL A 45 17.03 -22.63 0.78
C VAL A 45 17.11 -23.16 2.20
N ASP A 46 18.23 -22.91 2.86
CA ASP A 46 18.43 -23.30 4.24
C ASP A 46 17.38 -22.68 5.17
N LEU A 47 16.91 -23.47 6.13
CA LEU A 47 15.94 -23.04 7.14
C LEU A 47 16.40 -21.77 7.89
N GLY A 48 17.72 -21.64 8.13
CA GLY A 48 18.30 -20.46 8.76
C GLY A 48 18.10 -19.20 7.91
N ALA A 49 18.30 -19.31 6.59
CA ALA A 49 18.11 -18.20 5.66
C ALA A 49 16.62 -17.79 5.56
N LEU A 50 15.70 -18.76 5.55
CA LEU A 50 14.26 -18.47 5.54
C LEU A 50 13.78 -17.82 6.84
N ALA A 51 14.27 -18.28 7.98
CA ALA A 51 13.99 -17.68 9.28
C ALA A 51 14.55 -16.25 9.36
N ALA A 52 15.78 -16.02 8.91
CA ALA A 52 16.40 -14.70 8.85
C ALA A 52 15.62 -13.77 7.91
N GLY A 53 15.21 -14.24 6.74
CA GLY A 53 14.37 -13.48 5.80
C GLY A 53 13.01 -13.09 6.38
N SER A 54 12.38 -14.01 7.12
CA SER A 54 11.11 -13.74 7.81
C SER A 54 11.28 -12.72 8.94
N ALA A 55 12.35 -12.81 9.71
CA ALA A 55 12.69 -11.85 10.76
C ALA A 55 12.98 -10.46 10.16
N TYR A 56 13.75 -10.40 9.08
CA TYR A 56 14.00 -9.15 8.35
C TYR A 56 12.70 -8.53 7.81
N GLY A 57 11.83 -9.35 7.22
CA GLY A 57 10.50 -8.90 6.77
C GLY A 57 9.64 -8.33 7.90
N ALA A 58 9.67 -8.96 9.07
CA ALA A 58 8.97 -8.45 10.25
C ALA A 58 9.53 -7.11 10.75
N LEU A 59 10.85 -6.94 10.75
CA LEU A 59 11.49 -5.66 11.10
C LEU A 59 11.15 -4.57 10.09
N SER A 60 11.23 -4.88 8.79
CA SER A 60 10.86 -3.93 7.72
C SER A 60 9.38 -3.52 7.79
N ALA A 61 8.50 -4.39 8.27
CA ALA A 61 7.10 -4.05 8.47
C ALA A 61 6.90 -2.95 9.52
N ILE A 62 7.78 -2.84 10.51
CA ILE A 62 7.73 -1.78 11.53
C ILE A 62 7.93 -0.41 10.88
N ASP A 63 8.90 -0.28 9.96
CA ASP A 63 9.16 0.96 9.24
C ASP A 63 7.94 1.40 8.44
N VAL A 64 7.31 0.45 7.73
CA VAL A 64 6.09 0.72 6.95
C VAL A 64 4.93 1.16 7.87
N ILE A 65 4.74 0.51 9.01
CA ILE A 65 3.70 0.86 9.99
C ILE A 65 3.92 2.28 10.53
N LEU A 66 5.16 2.66 10.83
CA LEU A 66 5.50 4.01 11.30
C LEU A 66 5.16 5.06 10.25
N VAL A 67 5.52 4.83 8.99
CA VAL A 67 5.20 5.74 7.88
C VAL A 67 3.68 5.90 7.71
N ILE A 68 2.94 4.78 7.69
CA ILE A 68 1.48 4.81 7.56
C ILE A 68 0.83 5.53 8.75
N THR A 69 1.30 5.27 9.96
CA THR A 69 0.79 5.92 11.18
C THR A 69 1.02 7.43 11.12
N GLY A 70 2.20 7.87 10.68
CA GLY A 70 2.52 9.28 10.46
C GLY A 70 1.60 9.93 9.43
N ALA A 71 1.37 9.26 8.30
CA ALA A 71 0.47 9.76 7.25
C ALA A 71 -0.98 9.91 7.73
N ILE A 72 -1.49 8.93 8.48
CA ILE A 72 -2.84 8.98 9.08
C ILE A 72 -2.94 10.12 10.12
N LEU A 73 -1.91 10.31 10.91
CA LEU A 73 -1.86 11.40 11.91
C LEU A 73 -1.93 12.77 11.21
N VAL A 74 -1.10 13.00 10.21
CA VAL A 74 -1.11 14.22 9.39
C VAL A 74 -2.48 14.45 8.78
N MET A 75 -3.07 13.41 8.19
CA MET A 75 -4.40 13.46 7.58
C MET A 75 -5.48 13.87 8.59
N ASN A 76 -5.49 13.24 9.76
CA ASN A 76 -6.45 13.58 10.82
C ASN A 76 -6.26 15.02 11.34
N THR A 77 -5.02 15.48 11.46
CA THR A 77 -4.71 16.86 11.84
C THR A 77 -5.21 17.85 10.79
N LEU A 78 -5.00 17.58 9.49
CA LEU A 78 -5.50 18.41 8.39
C LEU A 78 -7.04 18.47 8.37
N LYS A 79 -7.72 17.36 8.66
CA LYS A 79 -9.17 17.33 8.78
C LYS A 79 -9.64 18.11 9.99
N ALA A 80 -9.05 17.90 11.14
CA ALA A 80 -9.43 18.56 12.40
C ALA A 80 -9.19 20.08 12.37
N SER A 81 -8.13 20.54 11.71
CA SER A 81 -7.82 21.96 11.54
C SER A 81 -8.65 22.68 10.47
N GLY A 82 -9.45 21.94 9.68
CA GLY A 82 -10.18 22.49 8.55
C GLY A 82 -9.30 22.84 7.34
N ALA A 83 -8.00 22.52 7.38
CA ALA A 83 -7.05 22.79 6.30
C ALA A 83 -7.43 22.07 5.01
N THR A 84 -8.04 20.89 5.09
CA THR A 84 -8.56 20.15 3.93
C THR A 84 -9.54 21.00 3.12
N ALA A 85 -10.44 21.73 3.78
CA ALA A 85 -11.39 22.62 3.09
C ALA A 85 -10.71 23.84 2.46
N ALA A 86 -9.63 24.34 3.06
CA ALA A 86 -8.83 25.42 2.48
C ALA A 86 -8.07 24.95 1.23
N ILE A 87 -7.49 23.75 1.26
CA ILE A 87 -6.81 23.11 0.14
C ILE A 87 -7.81 22.90 -1.02
N ASN A 88 -8.99 22.35 -0.74
CA ASN A 88 -10.03 22.17 -1.75
C ASN A 88 -10.47 23.48 -2.40
N ARG A 89 -10.65 24.54 -1.62
CA ARG A 89 -10.93 25.88 -2.15
C ARG A 89 -9.80 26.38 -3.06
N GLY A 90 -8.55 26.11 -2.69
CA GLY A 90 -7.40 26.42 -3.54
C GLY A 90 -7.48 25.73 -4.90
N PHE A 91 -7.81 24.44 -4.94
CA PHE A 91 -7.99 23.69 -6.19
C PHE A 91 -9.19 24.20 -7.02
N MET A 92 -10.31 24.56 -6.36
CA MET A 92 -11.47 25.17 -7.05
C MET A 92 -11.13 26.49 -7.73
N ASN A 93 -10.23 27.28 -7.16
CA ASN A 93 -9.79 28.54 -7.76
C ASN A 93 -8.91 28.33 -8.99
N ILE A 94 -8.24 27.19 -9.12
CA ILE A 94 -7.40 26.85 -10.28
C ILE A 94 -8.29 26.44 -11.46
N CYS A 95 -9.25 25.54 -11.21
CA CYS A 95 -10.20 25.10 -12.22
C CYS A 95 -11.54 24.69 -11.58
N PRO A 96 -12.67 25.26 -11.98
CA PRO A 96 -13.98 24.92 -11.43
C PRO A 96 -14.54 23.59 -11.94
N ASP A 97 -13.92 22.97 -12.96
CA ASP A 97 -14.37 21.69 -13.52
C ASP A 97 -13.92 20.54 -12.63
N LYS A 98 -14.87 19.82 -12.03
CA LYS A 98 -14.63 18.68 -11.16
C LYS A 98 -13.83 17.56 -11.81
N ARG A 99 -13.93 17.38 -13.13
CA ARG A 99 -13.18 16.34 -13.86
C ARG A 99 -11.71 16.68 -13.92
N VAL A 100 -11.40 17.97 -14.18
CA VAL A 100 -10.03 18.48 -14.22
C VAL A 100 -9.43 18.45 -12.82
N GLN A 101 -10.18 18.81 -11.79
CA GLN A 101 -9.75 18.70 -10.40
C GLN A 101 -9.41 17.26 -10.01
N ALA A 102 -10.26 16.29 -10.40
CA ALA A 102 -9.98 14.87 -10.15
C ALA A 102 -8.66 14.41 -10.81
N CYS A 103 -8.37 14.89 -12.01
CA CYS A 103 -7.08 14.62 -12.67
C CYS A 103 -5.90 15.31 -11.95
N ILE A 104 -6.04 16.55 -11.52
CA ILE A 104 -4.98 17.28 -10.82
C ILE A 104 -4.69 16.61 -9.47
N ILE A 105 -5.71 16.29 -8.69
CA ILE A 105 -5.56 15.66 -7.37
C ILE A 105 -5.11 14.21 -7.52
N GLY A 106 -5.76 13.43 -8.38
CA GLY A 106 -5.52 12.00 -8.55
C GLY A 106 -4.22 11.66 -9.27
N CYS A 107 -3.78 12.48 -10.23
CA CYS A 107 -2.54 12.23 -10.96
C CYS A 107 -1.38 13.09 -10.44
N SER A 108 -1.47 14.43 -10.57
CA SER A 108 -0.33 15.28 -10.29
C SER A 108 0.01 15.35 -8.80
N PHE A 109 -0.98 15.61 -7.96
CA PHE A 109 -0.77 15.74 -6.51
C PHE A 109 -0.46 14.39 -5.88
N ALA A 110 -1.15 13.32 -6.29
CA ALA A 110 -0.87 11.97 -5.82
C ALA A 110 0.54 11.51 -6.22
N SER A 111 0.97 11.74 -7.47
CA SER A 111 2.33 11.40 -7.92
C SER A 111 3.40 12.20 -7.20
N PHE A 112 3.15 13.47 -6.90
CA PHE A 112 4.06 14.29 -6.11
C PHE A 112 4.24 13.74 -4.70
N ILE A 113 3.13 13.38 -4.03
CA ILE A 113 3.17 12.78 -2.70
C ILE A 113 3.85 11.42 -2.73
N GLU A 114 3.58 10.59 -3.75
CA GLU A 114 4.24 9.28 -3.91
C GLU A 114 5.76 9.45 -4.05
N GLY A 115 6.22 10.40 -4.85
CA GLY A 115 7.64 10.69 -5.01
C GLY A 115 8.31 11.22 -3.74
N ALA A 116 7.57 11.93 -2.88
CA ALA A 116 8.09 12.51 -1.64
C ALA A 116 8.07 11.52 -0.47
N ALA A 117 7.02 10.73 -0.32
CA ALA A 117 6.77 9.90 0.86
C ALA A 117 6.76 8.39 0.57
N GLY A 118 6.43 7.97 -0.66
CA GLY A 118 6.32 6.56 -1.04
C GLY A 118 5.19 5.80 -0.32
N PHE A 119 5.24 4.48 -0.37
CA PHE A 119 4.42 3.53 0.40
C PHE A 119 2.90 3.73 0.36
N GLY A 120 2.34 4.20 -0.77
CA GLY A 120 0.88 4.31 -0.90
C GLY A 120 0.24 5.44 -0.09
N THR A 121 1.03 6.38 0.45
CA THR A 121 0.54 7.60 1.11
C THR A 121 -0.40 8.44 0.25
N PRO A 122 -0.29 8.49 -1.10
CA PRO A 122 -1.25 9.18 -1.95
C PRO A 122 -2.69 8.72 -1.76
N ALA A 123 -2.92 7.42 -1.61
CA ALA A 123 -4.26 6.89 -1.41
C ALA A 123 -4.90 7.41 -0.11
N ALA A 124 -4.10 7.56 0.95
CA ALA A 124 -4.55 8.08 2.23
C ALA A 124 -4.82 9.60 2.21
N LEU A 125 -4.06 10.36 1.43
CA LEU A 125 -4.17 11.82 1.36
C LEU A 125 -5.07 12.31 0.21
N ALA A 126 -4.90 11.78 -1.00
CA ALA A 126 -5.68 12.20 -2.16
C ALA A 126 -7.13 11.66 -2.13
N GLY A 127 -7.34 10.46 -1.59
CA GLY A 127 -8.67 9.88 -1.48
C GLY A 127 -9.70 10.78 -0.80
N PRO A 128 -9.46 11.27 0.43
CA PRO A 128 -10.36 12.20 1.10
C PRO A 128 -10.53 13.57 0.42
N LEU A 129 -9.52 14.04 -0.33
CA LEU A 129 -9.61 15.27 -1.11
C LEU A 129 -10.52 15.11 -2.34
N LEU A 130 -10.57 13.91 -2.93
CA LEU A 130 -11.44 13.59 -4.06
C LEU A 130 -12.91 13.43 -3.66
N VAL A 131 -13.17 13.07 -2.40
CA VAL A 131 -14.52 12.83 -1.87
C VAL A 131 -15.12 14.09 -1.23
N ALA A 132 -14.30 15.04 -0.85
CA ALA A 132 -14.73 16.31 -0.22
C ALA A 132 -15.11 17.34 -1.28
#